data_40a831e1e2b80524da64a8a204c4e727
#
_entry.id   40a831e1e2b80524da64a8a204c4e727
#
_cell.length_a   1.000
_cell.length_b   1.000
_cell.length_c   1.000
_cell.angle_alpha   90.00
_cell.angle_beta   90.00
_cell.angle_gamma   90.00
#
_symmetry.space_group_name_H-M   'P 1'
#
loop_
_entity.id
_entity.type
_entity.pdbx_description
1 polymer ?
#
loop_
_entity_poly.entity_id
_entity_poly.type
_entity_poly.pdbx_seq_one_letter_code
_entity_poly.pdbx_strand_id
1 'polypeptide(L)'
;MKTGISIYLSSPLQDIERTIERGAAAGARYAFTSLHIPEDGGAAYADKVRHVLSLLSARGIALIADVGPRTCDLLGLERIEDLRDLGLEYLRLDYGFSAQRVAELSGVFRIVVNASTVSSDEIASWREAGADVTRFAACHNFYPKPYTGLALEDVARTNLRLAALGFEIMAFVPGDANVRGPVFEGLPTVEAQRGRASKVALNMLELAHGADCDIVLVGDPDLSDAGWAQFAQVSAGYVDLQCELEPGYAYVRGQIHHDRPDSSVLIFRSQESRTTLKPDSVPTDAGAGLPRKAGSIAVSNSGYGRYEGELEIARVDLPGDERVNVAGHITPEAMELLPFIKRGFGVRFV
;
A
#
# COMPACT_ATOMS: atom_id res chain seq x y z
N MET A 1 -3.72 6.18 0.03
CA MET A 1 -3.51 4.74 0.28
C MET A 1 -3.30 4.52 1.76
N LYS A 2 -3.81 3.41 2.31
CA LYS A 2 -3.56 3.00 3.69
C LYS A 2 -2.39 2.01 3.71
N THR A 3 -1.47 2.17 4.66
CA THR A 3 -0.23 1.37 4.74
C THR A 3 -0.09 0.70 6.09
N GLY A 4 0.63 -0.43 6.13
CA GLY A 4 0.85 -1.15 7.38
C GLY A 4 2.10 -2.05 7.36
N ILE A 5 2.38 -2.63 8.51
CA ILE A 5 3.55 -3.45 8.81
C ILE A 5 3.14 -4.83 9.33
N SER A 6 4.03 -5.80 9.31
CA SER A 6 3.83 -7.09 9.98
C SER A 6 4.63 -7.16 11.27
N ILE A 7 4.00 -7.69 12.32
CA ILE A 7 4.61 -7.91 13.64
C ILE A 7 4.70 -9.41 13.88
N TYR A 8 5.88 -9.88 14.19
CA TYR A 8 6.15 -11.30 14.48
C TYR A 8 6.48 -11.47 15.96
N LEU A 9 5.56 -12.11 16.69
CA LEU A 9 5.67 -12.28 18.14
C LEU A 9 6.81 -13.20 18.57
N SER A 10 7.37 -13.99 17.65
CA SER A 10 8.61 -14.76 17.87
C SER A 10 9.88 -13.88 17.88
N SER A 11 9.84 -12.70 17.30
CA SER A 11 10.99 -11.78 17.31
C SER A 11 11.27 -11.25 18.71
N PRO A 12 12.53 -10.86 19.04
CA PRO A 12 12.84 -10.16 20.27
C PRO A 12 11.96 -8.92 20.46
N LEU A 13 11.51 -8.66 21.70
CA LEU A 13 10.60 -7.53 21.98
C LEU A 13 11.16 -6.20 21.51
N GLN A 14 12.46 -5.96 21.71
CA GLN A 14 13.14 -4.75 21.28
C GLN A 14 13.07 -4.53 19.74
N ASP A 15 13.10 -5.61 18.95
CA ASP A 15 12.98 -5.52 17.50
C ASP A 15 11.54 -5.19 17.10
N ILE A 16 10.56 -5.77 17.79
CA ILE A 16 9.13 -5.44 17.60
C ILE A 16 8.88 -3.96 17.90
N GLU A 17 9.36 -3.48 19.05
CA GLU A 17 9.23 -2.07 19.45
C GLU A 17 9.84 -1.14 18.40
N ARG A 18 11.05 -1.45 17.91
CA ARG A 18 11.71 -0.69 16.84
C ARG A 18 10.89 -0.66 15.55
N THR A 19 10.35 -1.79 15.13
CA THR A 19 9.51 -1.88 13.93
C THR A 19 8.24 -1.04 14.07
N ILE A 20 7.58 -1.08 15.23
CA ILE A 20 6.39 -0.26 15.52
C ILE A 20 6.74 1.23 15.48
N GLU A 21 7.85 1.65 16.10
CA GLU A 21 8.29 3.05 16.10
C GLU A 21 8.61 3.54 14.67
N ARG A 22 9.38 2.76 13.91
CA ARG A 22 9.70 3.10 12.51
C ARG A 22 8.46 3.16 11.65
N GLY A 23 7.56 2.17 11.79
CA GLY A 23 6.29 2.15 11.06
C GLY A 23 5.41 3.36 11.38
N ALA A 24 5.24 3.70 12.66
CA ALA A 24 4.51 4.87 13.10
C ALA A 24 5.09 6.17 12.53
N ALA A 25 6.42 6.35 12.61
CA ALA A 25 7.13 7.50 12.07
C ALA A 25 6.99 7.61 10.54
N ALA A 26 6.93 6.46 9.85
CA ALA A 26 6.73 6.39 8.40
C ALA A 26 5.24 6.48 7.96
N GLY A 27 4.29 6.60 8.89
CA GLY A 27 2.88 6.80 8.61
C GLY A 27 2.05 5.53 8.49
N ALA A 28 2.56 4.37 8.96
CA ALA A 28 1.76 3.14 9.04
C ALA A 28 0.51 3.37 9.91
N ARG A 29 -0.62 2.85 9.45
CA ARG A 29 -1.91 2.89 10.16
C ARG A 29 -2.43 1.52 10.54
N TYR A 30 -1.82 0.47 10.02
CA TYR A 30 -2.20 -0.92 10.26
C TYR A 30 -0.99 -1.75 10.65
N ALA A 31 -1.23 -2.79 11.44
CA ALA A 31 -0.27 -3.85 11.71
C ALA A 31 -0.96 -5.20 11.53
N PHE A 32 -0.22 -6.16 11.02
CA PHE A 32 -0.67 -7.56 10.91
C PHE A 32 0.13 -8.44 11.85
N THR A 33 -0.53 -9.38 12.53
CA THR A 33 0.13 -10.42 13.32
C THR A 33 -0.70 -11.71 13.35
N SER A 34 -0.07 -12.81 13.72
CA SER A 34 -0.76 -14.08 14.01
C SER A 34 -0.74 -14.37 15.51
N LEU A 35 -1.92 -14.60 16.10
CA LEU A 35 -2.10 -14.89 17.51
C LEU A 35 -2.32 -16.40 17.79
N HIS A 36 -2.39 -17.23 16.75
CA HIS A 36 -2.69 -18.66 16.88
C HIS A 36 -1.48 -19.57 16.65
N ILE A 37 -0.33 -19.03 16.26
CA ILE A 37 0.92 -19.77 16.07
C ILE A 37 1.80 -19.55 17.28
N PRO A 38 1.80 -20.44 18.28
CA PRO A 38 2.70 -20.32 19.40
C PRO A 38 4.07 -20.84 18.99
N GLU A 39 5.04 -19.98 18.88
CA GLU A 39 6.44 -20.41 18.88
C GLU A 39 6.93 -20.63 20.32
N ASP A 40 6.30 -19.89 21.32
CA ASP A 40 6.49 -20.08 22.75
C ASP A 40 5.17 -19.82 23.48
N GLY A 41 4.60 -20.80 24.17
CA GLY A 41 3.34 -20.64 24.91
C GLY A 41 3.57 -20.25 26.38
N GLY A 42 2.54 -19.70 27.04
CA GLY A 42 2.49 -19.43 28.47
C GLY A 42 2.25 -17.97 28.84
N ALA A 43 2.31 -17.66 30.15
CA ALA A 43 2.01 -16.31 30.68
C ALA A 43 2.88 -15.21 30.05
N ALA A 44 4.15 -15.48 29.80
CA ALA A 44 5.07 -14.55 29.12
C ALA A 44 4.62 -14.18 27.70
N TYR A 45 3.99 -15.10 26.97
CA TYR A 45 3.44 -14.82 25.63
C TYR A 45 2.24 -13.87 25.72
N ALA A 46 1.30 -14.12 26.63
CA ALA A 46 0.13 -13.26 26.82
C ALA A 46 0.54 -11.84 27.24
N ASP A 47 1.53 -11.70 28.11
CA ASP A 47 2.05 -10.39 28.53
C ASP A 47 2.72 -9.65 27.37
N LYS A 48 3.49 -10.35 26.54
CA LYS A 48 4.10 -9.79 25.32
C LYS A 48 3.04 -9.30 24.35
N VAL A 49 1.98 -10.08 24.11
CA VAL A 49 0.85 -9.69 23.26
C VAL A 49 0.19 -8.42 23.79
N ARG A 50 -0.15 -8.36 25.08
CA ARG A 50 -0.76 -7.17 25.71
C ARG A 50 0.14 -5.94 25.56
N HIS A 51 1.44 -6.08 25.75
CA HIS A 51 2.40 -5.00 25.59
C HIS A 51 2.42 -4.49 24.15
N VAL A 52 2.52 -5.38 23.15
CA VAL A 52 2.51 -5.03 21.72
C VAL A 52 1.20 -4.32 21.33
N LEU A 53 0.05 -4.83 21.78
CA LEU A 53 -1.25 -4.20 21.56
C LEU A 53 -1.30 -2.78 22.14
N SER A 54 -0.80 -2.59 23.36
CA SER A 54 -0.72 -1.26 23.98
C SER A 54 0.16 -0.30 23.19
N LEU A 55 1.31 -0.74 22.69
CA LEU A 55 2.20 0.08 21.86
C LEU A 55 1.55 0.49 20.54
N LEU A 56 0.91 -0.44 19.83
CA LEU A 56 0.21 -0.17 18.58
C LEU A 56 -0.93 0.84 18.80
N SER A 57 -1.75 0.63 19.82
CA SER A 57 -2.85 1.52 20.21
C SER A 57 -2.33 2.93 20.53
N ALA A 58 -1.24 3.06 21.31
CA ALA A 58 -0.62 4.34 21.65
C ALA A 58 -0.09 5.10 20.41
N ARG A 59 0.18 4.42 19.31
CA ARG A 59 0.61 5.00 18.02
C ARG A 59 -0.54 5.18 17.01
N GLY A 60 -1.78 4.83 17.37
CA GLY A 60 -2.93 4.89 16.48
C GLY A 60 -2.83 3.91 15.30
N ILE A 61 -2.18 2.77 15.51
CA ILE A 61 -2.03 1.67 14.53
C ILE A 61 -3.06 0.61 14.86
N ALA A 62 -4.01 0.36 13.95
CA ALA A 62 -5.02 -0.67 14.08
C ALA A 62 -4.41 -2.06 13.82
N LEU A 63 -4.70 -3.02 14.70
CA LEU A 63 -4.20 -4.38 14.54
C LEU A 63 -5.19 -5.26 13.77
N ILE A 64 -4.66 -5.98 12.80
CA ILE A 64 -5.27 -7.09 12.07
C ILE A 64 -4.64 -8.36 12.63
N ALA A 65 -5.41 -9.16 13.36
CA ALA A 65 -4.88 -10.36 14.00
C ALA A 65 -5.48 -11.64 13.42
N ASP A 66 -4.60 -12.55 13.01
CA ASP A 66 -4.95 -13.93 12.71
C ASP A 66 -5.29 -14.67 13.99
N VAL A 67 -6.46 -15.27 14.05
CA VAL A 67 -6.93 -16.07 15.19
C VAL A 67 -7.39 -17.46 14.75
N GLY A 68 -7.21 -18.42 15.63
CA GLY A 68 -7.71 -19.77 15.47
C GLY A 68 -8.35 -20.28 16.76
N PRO A 69 -8.86 -21.53 16.77
CA PRO A 69 -9.56 -22.09 17.92
C PRO A 69 -8.78 -22.07 19.24
N ARG A 70 -7.45 -22.06 19.18
CA ARG A 70 -6.58 -22.09 20.38
C ARG A 70 -6.18 -20.69 20.88
N THR A 71 -6.57 -19.62 20.21
CA THR A 71 -6.12 -18.26 20.56
C THR A 71 -6.52 -17.87 21.99
N CYS A 72 -7.74 -18.22 22.44
CA CYS A 72 -8.19 -17.93 23.78
C CYS A 72 -7.32 -18.62 24.83
N ASP A 73 -7.04 -19.92 24.66
CA ASP A 73 -6.20 -20.71 25.58
C ASP A 73 -4.79 -20.11 25.69
N LEU A 74 -4.21 -19.69 24.55
CA LEU A 74 -2.84 -19.11 24.49
C LEU A 74 -2.75 -17.76 25.20
N LEU A 75 -3.82 -16.98 25.21
CA LEU A 75 -3.84 -15.64 25.78
C LEU A 75 -4.48 -15.59 27.16
N GLY A 76 -5.03 -16.73 27.65
CA GLY A 76 -5.75 -16.79 28.92
C GLY A 76 -7.06 -15.99 28.91
N LEU A 77 -7.75 -15.97 27.77
CA LEU A 77 -9.03 -15.29 27.58
C LEU A 77 -10.19 -16.30 27.70
N GLU A 78 -11.32 -15.87 28.23
CA GLU A 78 -12.52 -16.70 28.28
C GLU A 78 -13.19 -16.80 26.91
N ARG A 79 -13.18 -15.70 26.16
CA ARG A 79 -13.86 -15.58 24.86
C ARG A 79 -13.03 -14.77 23.87
N ILE A 80 -13.20 -15.00 22.56
CA ILE A 80 -12.56 -14.22 21.49
C ILE A 80 -12.97 -12.74 21.55
N GLU A 81 -14.21 -12.46 21.98
CA GLU A 81 -14.73 -11.10 22.11
C GLU A 81 -13.90 -10.23 23.07
N ASP A 82 -13.25 -10.85 24.06
CA ASP A 82 -12.39 -10.15 25.02
C ASP A 82 -11.17 -9.47 24.34
N LEU A 83 -10.80 -9.90 23.12
CA LEU A 83 -9.82 -9.22 22.30
C LEU A 83 -10.21 -7.78 21.94
N ARG A 84 -11.51 -7.47 21.96
CA ARG A 84 -12.02 -6.12 21.73
C ARG A 84 -11.56 -5.16 22.82
N ASP A 85 -11.57 -5.61 24.07
CA ASP A 85 -11.13 -4.82 25.21
C ASP A 85 -9.61 -4.59 25.20
N LEU A 86 -8.86 -5.43 24.49
CA LEU A 86 -7.44 -5.24 24.21
C LEU A 86 -7.16 -4.33 23.00
N GLY A 87 -8.22 -3.76 22.37
CA GLY A 87 -8.08 -2.82 21.26
C GLY A 87 -8.06 -3.46 19.88
N LEU A 88 -8.36 -4.76 19.74
CA LEU A 88 -8.45 -5.41 18.44
C LEU A 88 -9.70 -4.95 17.68
N GLU A 89 -9.51 -4.53 16.43
CA GLU A 89 -10.61 -4.12 15.54
C GLU A 89 -10.85 -5.13 14.40
N TYR A 90 -9.79 -5.65 13.80
CA TYR A 90 -9.82 -6.56 12.68
C TYR A 90 -9.45 -7.98 13.11
N LEU A 91 -10.40 -8.90 12.96
CA LEU A 91 -10.25 -10.29 13.34
C LEU A 91 -10.15 -11.16 12.09
N ARG A 92 -8.96 -11.65 11.75
CA ARG A 92 -8.79 -12.56 10.61
C ARG A 92 -9.03 -13.99 11.09
N LEU A 93 -10.04 -14.61 10.49
CA LEU A 93 -10.46 -15.98 10.80
C LEU A 93 -9.73 -16.93 9.85
N ASP A 94 -8.86 -17.78 10.40
CA ASP A 94 -8.08 -18.71 9.58
C ASP A 94 -8.89 -19.98 9.26
N TYR A 95 -9.31 -20.73 10.28
CA TYR A 95 -10.10 -21.96 10.09
C TYR A 95 -10.92 -22.30 11.33
N GLY A 96 -11.90 -23.22 11.18
CA GLY A 96 -12.63 -23.84 12.31
C GLY A 96 -13.80 -23.02 12.86
N PHE A 97 -14.26 -21.99 12.16
CA PHE A 97 -15.40 -21.17 12.57
C PHE A 97 -16.64 -21.55 11.75
N SER A 98 -17.76 -21.83 12.44
CA SER A 98 -19.06 -22.02 11.77
C SER A 98 -19.62 -20.70 11.25
N ALA A 99 -20.52 -20.75 10.26
CA ALA A 99 -21.18 -19.56 9.72
C ALA A 99 -21.89 -18.75 10.81
N GLN A 100 -22.54 -19.42 11.75
CA GLN A 100 -23.18 -18.77 12.90
C GLN A 100 -22.17 -18.02 13.76
N ARG A 101 -20.99 -18.62 14.03
CA ARG A 101 -19.96 -17.99 14.83
C ARG A 101 -19.33 -16.80 14.12
N VAL A 102 -19.12 -16.88 12.80
CA VAL A 102 -18.66 -15.74 11.99
C VAL A 102 -19.67 -14.59 12.07
N ALA A 103 -20.96 -14.88 11.97
CA ALA A 103 -22.02 -13.87 12.08
C ALA A 103 -22.01 -13.18 13.46
N GLU A 104 -21.89 -13.93 14.55
CA GLU A 104 -21.79 -13.38 15.91
C GLU A 104 -20.57 -12.46 16.07
N LEU A 105 -19.39 -12.93 15.64
CA LEU A 105 -18.14 -12.17 15.72
C LEU A 105 -18.17 -10.91 14.84
N SER A 106 -18.89 -10.93 13.72
CA SER A 106 -19.06 -9.76 12.84
C SER A 106 -19.79 -8.60 13.49
N GLY A 107 -20.59 -8.88 14.53
CA GLY A 107 -21.22 -7.86 15.36
C GLY A 107 -20.22 -7.08 16.24
N VAL A 108 -19.08 -7.68 16.54
CA VAL A 108 -18.04 -7.12 17.44
C VAL A 108 -16.82 -6.58 16.66
N PHE A 109 -16.37 -7.34 15.66
CA PHE A 109 -15.14 -7.07 14.90
C PHE A 109 -15.45 -6.80 13.42
N ARG A 110 -14.50 -6.19 12.73
CA ARG A 110 -14.36 -6.31 11.29
C ARG A 110 -13.74 -7.67 10.97
N ILE A 111 -14.51 -8.53 10.31
CA ILE A 111 -14.03 -9.88 9.94
C ILE A 111 -13.15 -9.77 8.70
N VAL A 112 -11.97 -10.37 8.80
CA VAL A 112 -11.03 -10.47 7.68
C VAL A 112 -11.00 -11.92 7.21
N VAL A 113 -11.21 -12.13 5.93
CA VAL A 113 -11.16 -13.47 5.31
C VAL A 113 -9.96 -13.59 4.40
N ASN A 114 -9.56 -14.82 4.06
CA ASN A 114 -8.52 -15.05 3.08
C ASN A 114 -9.07 -14.75 1.67
N ALA A 115 -8.58 -13.68 1.05
CA ALA A 115 -9.02 -13.23 -0.27
C ALA A 115 -8.83 -14.30 -1.37
N SER A 116 -7.77 -15.11 -1.26
CA SER A 116 -7.41 -16.11 -2.29
C SER A 116 -8.24 -17.38 -2.24
N THR A 117 -8.90 -17.66 -1.09
CA THR A 117 -9.60 -18.93 -0.89
C THR A 117 -11.09 -18.78 -0.61
N VAL A 118 -11.55 -17.60 -0.19
CA VAL A 118 -12.96 -17.38 0.14
C VAL A 118 -13.88 -17.63 -1.06
N SER A 119 -14.84 -18.52 -0.89
CA SER A 119 -15.83 -18.89 -1.89
C SER A 119 -17.12 -18.06 -1.80
N SER A 120 -17.88 -18.04 -2.89
CA SER A 120 -19.20 -17.41 -2.91
C SER A 120 -20.20 -18.13 -1.97
N ASP A 121 -20.06 -19.43 -1.82
CA ASP A 121 -20.94 -20.26 -0.97
C ASP A 121 -20.70 -19.95 0.52
N GLU A 122 -19.43 -19.78 0.92
CA GLU A 122 -19.10 -19.34 2.28
C GLU A 122 -19.69 -17.96 2.58
N ILE A 123 -19.52 -17.00 1.68
CA ILE A 123 -20.08 -15.64 1.83
C ILE A 123 -21.63 -15.70 1.93
N ALA A 124 -22.27 -16.53 1.11
CA ALA A 124 -23.72 -16.73 1.17
C ALA A 124 -24.15 -17.31 2.53
N SER A 125 -23.44 -18.35 3.02
CA SER A 125 -23.73 -18.97 4.31
C SER A 125 -23.59 -18.00 5.49
N TRP A 126 -22.61 -17.09 5.46
CA TRP A 126 -22.46 -16.07 6.49
C TRP A 126 -23.61 -15.04 6.48
N ARG A 127 -24.07 -14.64 5.28
CA ARG A 127 -25.23 -13.75 5.13
C ARG A 127 -26.52 -14.43 5.66
N GLU A 128 -26.72 -15.70 5.32
CA GLU A 128 -27.86 -16.49 5.82
C GLU A 128 -27.83 -16.64 7.34
N ALA A 129 -26.64 -16.74 7.94
CA ALA A 129 -26.44 -16.74 9.38
C ALA A 129 -26.58 -15.35 10.04
N GLY A 130 -26.79 -14.28 9.26
CA GLY A 130 -27.04 -12.92 9.77
C GLY A 130 -25.80 -12.02 9.82
N ALA A 131 -24.68 -12.39 9.18
CA ALA A 131 -23.51 -11.53 9.11
C ALA A 131 -23.72 -10.32 8.19
N ASP A 132 -23.28 -9.13 8.62
CA ASP A 132 -23.16 -7.96 7.77
C ASP A 132 -21.83 -7.99 7.01
N VAL A 133 -21.83 -8.65 5.86
CA VAL A 133 -20.62 -8.82 5.04
C VAL A 133 -20.12 -7.51 4.42
N THR A 134 -20.88 -6.42 4.44
CA THR A 134 -20.40 -5.10 3.96
C THR A 134 -19.34 -4.50 4.89
N ARG A 135 -19.20 -5.02 6.09
CA ARG A 135 -18.16 -4.67 7.06
C ARG A 135 -16.95 -5.59 7.01
N PHE A 136 -16.94 -6.56 6.10
CA PHE A 136 -15.82 -7.50 6.00
C PHE A 136 -14.66 -6.89 5.24
N ALA A 137 -13.50 -7.46 5.48
CA ALA A 137 -12.28 -7.23 4.71
C ALA A 137 -11.75 -8.56 4.17
N ALA A 138 -10.98 -8.48 3.11
CA ALA A 138 -10.33 -9.64 2.52
C ALA A 138 -8.82 -9.37 2.41
N CYS A 139 -8.02 -10.25 3.01
CA CYS A 139 -6.58 -10.14 3.03
C CYS A 139 -5.97 -11.29 2.25
N HIS A 140 -5.23 -10.99 1.18
CA HIS A 140 -4.43 -12.00 0.50
C HIS A 140 -3.38 -12.56 1.45
N ASN A 141 -2.95 -13.81 1.22
CA ASN A 141 -1.79 -14.34 1.90
C ASN A 141 -0.50 -13.73 1.32
N PHE A 142 0.56 -13.75 2.10
CA PHE A 142 1.92 -13.73 1.59
C PHE A 142 2.41 -15.16 1.35
N TYR A 143 3.38 -15.32 0.46
CA TYR A 143 3.85 -16.63 -0.01
C TYR A 143 5.35 -16.78 0.28
N PRO A 144 5.74 -17.49 1.38
CA PRO A 144 7.15 -17.63 1.75
C PRO A 144 7.97 -18.45 0.75
N LYS A 145 7.33 -19.46 0.15
CA LYS A 145 8.01 -20.34 -0.79
C LYS A 145 8.11 -19.68 -2.17
N PRO A 146 9.31 -19.57 -2.77
CA PRO A 146 9.48 -19.05 -4.13
C PRO A 146 8.59 -19.79 -5.15
N TYR A 147 8.14 -19.02 -6.14
CA TYR A 147 7.28 -19.50 -7.24
C TYR A 147 5.86 -19.91 -6.83
N THR A 148 5.41 -19.54 -5.63
CA THR A 148 4.05 -19.84 -5.18
C THR A 148 3.18 -18.59 -5.01
N GLY A 149 3.75 -17.39 -5.15
CA GLY A 149 3.01 -16.14 -5.13
C GLY A 149 2.08 -15.99 -6.35
N LEU A 150 1.13 -15.08 -6.25
CA LEU A 150 0.12 -14.85 -7.27
C LEU A 150 0.64 -13.96 -8.41
N ALA A 151 -0.03 -14.02 -9.57
CA ALA A 151 0.12 -12.98 -10.60
C ALA A 151 -0.68 -11.73 -10.21
N LEU A 152 -0.18 -10.54 -10.57
CA LEU A 152 -0.84 -9.27 -10.25
C LEU A 152 -2.27 -9.21 -10.82
N GLU A 153 -2.47 -9.73 -12.02
CA GLU A 153 -3.75 -9.76 -12.72
C GLU A 153 -4.77 -10.67 -12.02
N ASP A 154 -4.32 -11.75 -11.39
CA ASP A 154 -5.19 -12.65 -10.61
C ASP A 154 -5.59 -11.99 -9.29
N VAL A 155 -4.67 -11.27 -8.64
CA VAL A 155 -4.98 -10.45 -7.47
C VAL A 155 -6.03 -9.39 -7.83
N ALA A 156 -5.81 -8.63 -8.91
CA ALA A 156 -6.73 -7.59 -9.37
C ALA A 156 -8.14 -8.15 -9.69
N ARG A 157 -8.21 -9.32 -10.36
CA ARG A 157 -9.48 -9.99 -10.68
C ARG A 157 -10.23 -10.42 -9.42
N THR A 158 -9.52 -10.97 -8.44
CA THR A 158 -10.08 -11.37 -7.15
C THR A 158 -10.59 -10.15 -6.39
N ASN A 159 -9.80 -9.07 -6.36
CA ASN A 159 -10.14 -7.83 -5.69
C ASN A 159 -11.41 -7.19 -6.26
N LEU A 160 -11.53 -7.14 -7.59
CA LEU A 160 -12.73 -6.61 -8.25
C LEU A 160 -14.00 -7.34 -7.79
N ARG A 161 -13.95 -8.68 -7.69
CA ARG A 161 -15.07 -9.50 -7.21
C ARG A 161 -15.43 -9.19 -5.75
N LEU A 162 -14.43 -9.09 -4.87
CA LEU A 162 -14.65 -8.88 -3.44
C LEU A 162 -15.04 -7.43 -3.11
N ALA A 163 -14.43 -6.45 -3.79
CA ALA A 163 -14.79 -5.04 -3.67
C ALA A 163 -16.25 -4.77 -4.09
N ALA A 164 -16.77 -5.49 -5.11
CA ALA A 164 -18.18 -5.41 -5.51
C ALA A 164 -19.14 -5.89 -4.40
N LEU A 165 -18.66 -6.65 -3.43
CA LEU A 165 -19.42 -7.07 -2.25
C LEU A 165 -19.25 -6.11 -1.05
N GLY A 166 -18.45 -5.06 -1.20
CA GLY A 166 -18.15 -4.07 -0.16
C GLY A 166 -16.95 -4.41 0.72
N PHE A 167 -16.15 -5.41 0.39
CA PHE A 167 -14.99 -5.81 1.19
C PHE A 167 -13.85 -4.81 1.05
N GLU A 168 -13.21 -4.46 2.16
CA GLU A 168 -11.92 -3.75 2.18
C GLU A 168 -10.80 -4.73 1.84
N ILE A 169 -9.94 -4.40 0.89
CA ILE A 169 -8.97 -5.33 0.31
C ILE A 169 -7.55 -5.06 0.83
N MET A 170 -6.86 -6.13 1.21
CA MET A 170 -5.51 -6.08 1.77
C MET A 170 -4.57 -7.06 1.05
N ALA A 171 -3.30 -6.66 0.88
CA ALA A 171 -2.25 -7.52 0.35
C ALA A 171 -0.87 -7.13 0.89
N PHE A 172 0.13 -7.99 0.67
CA PHE A 172 1.48 -7.83 1.20
C PHE A 172 2.50 -7.58 0.10
N VAL A 173 3.43 -6.65 0.37
CA VAL A 173 4.69 -6.50 -0.36
C VAL A 173 5.83 -7.13 0.44
N PRO A 174 6.91 -7.62 -0.20
CA PRO A 174 8.07 -8.10 0.53
C PRO A 174 8.81 -6.95 1.19
N GLY A 175 9.47 -7.22 2.32
CA GLY A 175 10.49 -6.36 2.90
C GLY A 175 11.85 -6.58 2.23
N ASP A 176 12.73 -5.60 2.35
CA ASP A 176 14.09 -5.63 1.80
C ASP A 176 15.18 -5.70 2.89
N ALA A 177 14.77 -5.87 4.14
CA ALA A 177 15.67 -6.08 5.27
C ALA A 177 15.06 -7.05 6.28
N ASN A 178 15.89 -7.77 7.02
CA ASN A 178 15.50 -8.75 8.04
C ASN A 178 14.41 -9.72 7.55
N VAL A 179 14.68 -10.36 6.41
CA VAL A 179 13.72 -11.23 5.72
C VAL A 179 13.38 -12.43 6.61
N ARG A 180 12.08 -12.74 6.74
CA ARG A 180 11.59 -13.75 7.67
C ARG A 180 11.97 -15.18 7.28
N GLY A 181 12.44 -15.94 8.29
CA GLY A 181 12.63 -17.39 8.21
C GLY A 181 11.31 -18.20 8.16
N PRO A 182 11.40 -19.50 7.93
CA PRO A 182 12.64 -20.29 7.75
C PRO A 182 13.22 -20.25 6.33
N VAL A 183 12.48 -19.68 5.33
CA VAL A 183 12.91 -19.71 3.91
C VAL A 183 13.84 -18.54 3.58
N PHE A 184 13.63 -17.35 4.19
CA PHE A 184 14.40 -16.13 3.96
C PHE A 184 14.38 -15.63 2.49
N GLU A 185 13.23 -15.76 1.82
CA GLU A 185 13.02 -15.40 0.42
C GLU A 185 11.98 -14.27 0.24
N GLY A 186 11.64 -13.58 1.34
CA GLY A 186 10.63 -12.52 1.35
C GLY A 186 9.18 -13.03 1.37
N LEU A 187 8.28 -12.14 1.72
CA LEU A 187 6.87 -12.46 1.96
C LEU A 187 5.91 -11.62 1.08
N PRO A 188 6.02 -11.70 -0.25
CA PRO A 188 5.10 -11.02 -1.14
C PRO A 188 3.77 -11.77 -1.32
N THR A 189 2.70 -11.05 -1.65
CA THR A 189 1.49 -11.62 -2.27
C THR A 189 1.72 -11.91 -3.75
N VAL A 190 2.36 -10.97 -4.47
CA VAL A 190 2.62 -11.08 -5.91
C VAL A 190 4.04 -11.60 -6.15
N GLU A 191 4.18 -12.72 -6.86
CA GLU A 191 5.49 -13.39 -7.05
C GLU A 191 6.52 -12.49 -7.71
N ALA A 192 6.14 -11.69 -8.70
CA ALA A 192 7.04 -10.78 -9.41
C ALA A 192 7.71 -9.75 -8.49
N GLN A 193 7.14 -9.45 -7.33
CA GLN A 193 7.69 -8.50 -6.36
C GLN A 193 8.86 -9.08 -5.55
N ARG A 194 8.98 -10.42 -5.44
CA ARG A 194 10.06 -11.08 -4.71
C ARG A 194 11.44 -10.69 -5.23
N GLY A 195 11.64 -10.68 -6.54
CA GLY A 195 12.92 -10.33 -7.17
C GLY A 195 13.28 -8.84 -7.13
N ARG A 196 12.41 -7.98 -6.60
CA ARG A 196 12.58 -6.53 -6.54
C ARG A 196 12.14 -5.94 -5.20
N ALA A 197 12.39 -6.65 -4.10
CA ALA A 197 12.00 -6.23 -2.75
C ALA A 197 12.44 -4.80 -2.39
N SER A 198 13.61 -4.35 -2.86
CA SER A 198 14.11 -2.97 -2.64
C SER A 198 13.32 -1.87 -3.36
N LYS A 199 12.45 -2.21 -4.32
CA LYS A 199 11.53 -1.26 -4.97
C LYS A 199 10.22 -1.15 -4.18
N VAL A 200 10.29 -0.79 -2.91
CA VAL A 200 9.15 -0.78 -1.98
C VAL A 200 8.00 0.09 -2.51
N ALA A 201 8.29 1.31 -2.95
CA ALA A 201 7.26 2.22 -3.48
C ALA A 201 6.55 1.64 -4.71
N LEU A 202 7.30 1.06 -5.66
CA LEU A 202 6.74 0.42 -6.85
C LEU A 202 5.82 -0.74 -6.46
N ASN A 203 6.31 -1.64 -5.60
CA ASN A 203 5.56 -2.81 -5.15
C ASN A 203 4.25 -2.39 -4.46
N MET A 204 4.30 -1.36 -3.61
CA MET A 204 3.10 -0.84 -2.93
C MET A 204 2.11 -0.20 -3.91
N LEU A 205 2.59 0.60 -4.86
CA LEU A 205 1.72 1.24 -5.85
C LEU A 205 1.10 0.24 -6.82
N GLU A 206 1.79 -0.83 -7.18
CA GLU A 206 1.21 -1.92 -7.98
C GLU A 206 0.02 -2.57 -7.27
N LEU A 207 0.13 -2.86 -5.98
CA LEU A 207 -0.99 -3.41 -5.22
C LEU A 207 -2.12 -2.39 -5.06
N ALA A 208 -1.80 -1.16 -4.69
CA ALA A 208 -2.81 -0.14 -4.42
C ALA A 208 -3.52 0.36 -5.68
N HIS A 209 -2.78 0.62 -6.74
CA HIS A 209 -3.33 1.26 -7.95
C HIS A 209 -3.36 0.32 -9.17
N GLY A 210 -2.62 -0.78 -9.15
CA GLY A 210 -2.65 -1.82 -10.17
C GLY A 210 -3.67 -2.92 -9.86
N ALA A 211 -3.84 -3.26 -8.58
CA ALA A 211 -4.76 -4.29 -8.12
C ALA A 211 -5.88 -3.77 -7.20
N ASP A 212 -6.03 -2.45 -7.04
CA ASP A 212 -7.06 -1.79 -6.23
C ASP A 212 -7.13 -2.33 -4.77
N CYS A 213 -5.96 -2.51 -4.12
CA CYS A 213 -5.90 -2.80 -2.69
C CYS A 213 -6.09 -1.52 -1.87
N ASP A 214 -6.97 -1.56 -0.85
CA ASP A 214 -7.21 -0.46 0.07
C ASP A 214 -6.08 -0.28 1.08
N ILE A 215 -5.54 -1.41 1.56
CA ILE A 215 -4.47 -1.48 2.55
C ILE A 215 -3.32 -2.32 1.99
N VAL A 216 -2.12 -1.76 1.98
CA VAL A 216 -0.90 -2.48 1.60
C VAL A 216 0.01 -2.64 2.81
N LEU A 217 0.36 -3.89 3.10
CA LEU A 217 1.15 -4.30 4.25
C LEU A 217 2.56 -4.73 3.82
N VAL A 218 3.58 -4.44 4.61
CA VAL A 218 4.89 -5.07 4.46
C VAL A 218 4.82 -6.46 5.12
N GLY A 219 5.14 -7.51 4.37
CA GLY A 219 5.06 -8.89 4.86
C GLY A 219 6.23 -9.26 5.79
N ASP A 220 7.43 -8.82 5.49
CA ASP A 220 8.63 -9.11 6.29
C ASP A 220 8.76 -8.24 7.55
N PRO A 221 9.62 -8.63 8.51
CA PRO A 221 9.75 -7.93 9.80
C PRO A 221 10.28 -6.49 9.71
N ASP A 222 11.05 -6.13 8.69
CA ASP A 222 11.67 -4.80 8.60
C ASP A 222 11.93 -4.39 7.13
N LEU A 223 12.25 -3.11 6.96
CA LEU A 223 12.72 -2.50 5.73
C LEU A 223 14.11 -1.88 5.95
N SER A 224 14.89 -1.78 4.89
CA SER A 224 16.10 -0.94 4.88
C SER A 224 15.74 0.54 5.14
N ASP A 225 16.73 1.38 5.43
CA ASP A 225 16.48 2.82 5.58
C ASP A 225 15.92 3.44 4.29
N ALA A 226 16.39 2.98 3.13
CA ALA A 226 15.86 3.38 1.83
C ALA A 226 14.41 2.87 1.64
N GLY A 227 14.13 1.64 2.06
CA GLY A 227 12.78 1.07 2.03
C GLY A 227 11.80 1.84 2.92
N TRP A 228 12.21 2.20 4.15
CA TRP A 228 11.40 3.04 5.03
C TRP A 228 11.15 4.44 4.48
N ALA A 229 12.15 5.04 3.81
CA ALA A 229 11.96 6.33 3.14
C ALA A 229 10.90 6.23 2.02
N GLN A 230 10.96 5.19 1.18
CA GLN A 230 9.95 4.92 0.15
C GLN A 230 8.57 4.65 0.76
N PHE A 231 8.50 3.85 1.83
CA PHE A 231 7.24 3.59 2.55
C PHE A 231 6.61 4.89 3.07
N ALA A 232 7.42 5.77 3.68
CA ALA A 232 6.96 7.05 4.19
C ALA A 232 6.42 7.96 3.09
N GLN A 233 7.08 8.03 1.93
CA GLN A 233 6.60 8.78 0.77
C GLN A 233 5.24 8.27 0.31
N VAL A 234 5.11 6.97 0.12
CA VAL A 234 3.87 6.33 -0.33
C VAL A 234 2.74 6.56 0.70
N SER A 235 3.04 6.46 2.00
CA SER A 235 2.09 6.76 3.08
C SER A 235 1.65 8.22 3.08
N ALA A 236 2.54 9.14 2.70
CA ALA A 236 2.25 10.56 2.55
C ALA A 236 1.56 10.92 1.22
N GLY A 237 1.36 9.95 0.32
CA GLY A 237 0.62 10.13 -0.93
C GLY A 237 1.45 10.62 -2.11
N TYR A 238 2.76 10.45 -2.11
CA TYR A 238 3.63 10.79 -3.23
C TYR A 238 4.81 9.82 -3.36
N VAL A 239 5.56 9.93 -4.47
CA VAL A 239 6.85 9.28 -4.68
C VAL A 239 7.86 10.24 -5.31
N ASP A 240 9.14 9.99 -5.09
CA ASP A 240 10.22 10.65 -5.79
C ASP A 240 10.37 10.08 -7.20
N LEU A 241 10.46 10.97 -8.19
CA LEU A 241 10.80 10.64 -9.57
C LEU A 241 12.16 11.26 -9.91
N GLN A 242 13.13 10.40 -10.12
CA GLN A 242 14.43 10.82 -10.65
C GLN A 242 14.25 11.39 -12.05
N CYS A 243 14.85 12.55 -12.31
CA CYS A 243 14.69 13.23 -13.59
C CYS A 243 15.90 14.07 -13.97
N GLU A 244 16.01 14.29 -15.28
CA GLU A 244 16.89 15.29 -15.87
C GLU A 244 16.03 16.45 -16.35
N LEU A 245 16.34 17.67 -15.91
CA LEU A 245 15.60 18.88 -16.25
C LEU A 245 16.53 19.86 -16.99
N GLU A 246 15.97 20.53 -17.98
CA GLU A 246 16.61 21.69 -18.60
C GLU A 246 16.79 22.81 -17.55
N PRO A 247 17.89 23.59 -17.60
CA PRO A 247 18.21 24.55 -16.56
C PRO A 247 17.10 25.56 -16.23
N GLY A 248 16.30 25.97 -17.20
CA GLY A 248 15.18 26.89 -17.03
C GLY A 248 13.99 26.31 -16.22
N TYR A 249 13.98 24.99 -15.98
CA TYR A 249 12.90 24.28 -15.30
C TYR A 249 13.30 23.72 -13.93
N ALA A 250 14.46 24.09 -13.41
CA ALA A 250 14.91 23.65 -12.09
C ALA A 250 13.91 23.99 -10.95
N TYR A 251 13.05 24.98 -11.15
CA TYR A 251 12.04 25.41 -10.18
C TYR A 251 10.99 24.33 -9.86
N VAL A 252 10.81 23.32 -10.70
CA VAL A 252 9.86 22.23 -10.43
C VAL A 252 10.44 21.18 -9.47
N ARG A 253 11.78 21.16 -9.24
CA ARG A 253 12.41 20.21 -8.31
C ARG A 253 11.99 20.44 -6.87
N GLY A 254 11.90 19.35 -6.12
CA GLY A 254 11.61 19.38 -4.68
C GLY A 254 10.15 19.71 -4.34
N GLN A 255 9.36 20.16 -5.30
CA GLN A 255 7.93 20.40 -5.13
C GLN A 255 7.13 19.12 -5.34
N ILE A 256 6.04 18.94 -4.58
CA ILE A 256 5.12 17.83 -4.80
C ILE A 256 4.02 18.30 -5.75
N HIS A 257 3.86 17.55 -6.84
CA HIS A 257 2.85 17.75 -7.85
C HIS A 257 1.88 16.57 -7.81
N HIS A 258 0.61 16.81 -7.49
CA HIS A 258 -0.41 15.76 -7.49
C HIS A 258 -1.07 15.62 -8.86
N ASP A 259 -1.30 14.38 -9.28
CA ASP A 259 -2.10 14.12 -10.48
C ASP A 259 -3.54 14.61 -10.25
N ARG A 260 -4.14 15.17 -11.29
CA ARG A 260 -5.52 15.64 -11.18
C ARG A 260 -6.47 14.47 -10.86
N PRO A 261 -7.56 14.71 -10.09
CA PRO A 261 -8.58 13.69 -9.84
C PRO A 261 -9.20 13.12 -11.14
N ASP A 262 -9.31 13.96 -12.16
CA ASP A 262 -9.70 13.61 -13.53
C ASP A 262 -8.48 13.19 -14.36
N SER A 263 -7.68 12.24 -13.83
CA SER A 263 -6.43 11.78 -14.41
C SER A 263 -6.59 11.33 -15.87
N SER A 264 -5.66 11.77 -16.73
CA SER A 264 -5.63 11.36 -18.13
C SER A 264 -4.87 10.05 -18.32
N VAL A 265 -5.31 9.23 -19.27
CA VAL A 265 -4.59 8.00 -19.66
C VAL A 265 -3.30 8.30 -20.42
N LEU A 266 -3.17 9.49 -21.02
CA LEU A 266 -2.06 9.89 -21.89
C LEU A 266 -1.00 10.72 -21.16
N ILE A 267 -1.40 11.52 -20.16
CA ILE A 267 -0.51 12.43 -19.44
C ILE A 267 -0.85 12.48 -17.95
N PHE A 268 0.15 12.56 -17.10
CA PHE A 268 0.02 13.09 -15.74
C PHE A 268 -0.15 14.62 -15.85
N ARG A 269 -1.03 15.21 -15.05
CA ARG A 269 -1.27 16.65 -15.04
C ARG A 269 -1.22 17.18 -13.61
N SER A 270 -0.28 18.07 -13.32
CA SER A 270 -0.15 18.67 -11.99
C SER A 270 -1.35 19.58 -11.65
N GLN A 271 -1.93 19.38 -10.47
CA GLN A 271 -2.96 20.27 -9.92
C GLN A 271 -2.38 21.64 -9.55
N GLU A 272 -1.17 21.66 -8.99
CA GLU A 272 -0.53 22.81 -8.36
C GLU A 272 0.13 23.75 -9.38
N SER A 273 0.59 23.22 -10.51
CA SER A 273 1.45 23.92 -11.46
C SER A 273 0.83 25.19 -12.06
N ARG A 274 -0.51 25.27 -12.13
CA ARG A 274 -1.24 26.45 -12.64
C ARG A 274 -1.77 27.37 -11.55
N THR A 275 -1.59 27.01 -10.29
CA THR A 275 -2.16 27.72 -9.15
C THR A 275 -1.06 28.20 -8.20
N THR A 276 -0.62 27.31 -7.29
CA THR A 276 0.32 27.64 -6.23
C THR A 276 1.78 27.61 -6.68
N LEU A 277 2.11 26.83 -7.71
CA LEU A 277 3.46 26.66 -8.24
C LEU A 277 3.63 27.28 -9.65
N LYS A 278 2.70 28.11 -10.07
CA LYS A 278 2.73 28.75 -11.38
C LYS A 278 3.87 29.77 -11.46
N PRO A 279 4.78 29.68 -12.45
CA PRO A 279 5.73 30.75 -12.74
C PRO A 279 5.01 31.99 -13.30
N ASP A 280 5.64 33.16 -13.18
CA ASP A 280 5.05 34.43 -13.66
C ASP A 280 4.78 34.37 -15.18
N SER A 281 5.67 33.75 -15.95
CA SER A 281 5.52 33.53 -17.39
C SER A 281 6.30 32.29 -17.82
N VAL A 282 5.81 31.62 -18.87
CA VAL A 282 6.49 30.53 -19.56
C VAL A 282 6.59 30.88 -21.04
N PRO A 283 7.65 31.60 -21.46
CA PRO A 283 7.83 31.92 -22.87
C PRO A 283 8.09 30.64 -23.67
N THR A 284 7.79 30.70 -24.97
CA THR A 284 8.20 29.63 -25.93
C THR A 284 9.73 29.55 -25.96
N ASP A 285 10.27 28.37 -25.87
CA ASP A 285 11.71 28.08 -25.90
C ASP A 285 12.09 27.01 -26.92
N ALA A 286 13.33 26.53 -26.89
CA ALA A 286 13.83 25.52 -27.82
C ALA A 286 13.18 24.13 -27.65
N GLY A 287 12.49 23.88 -26.53
CA GLY A 287 11.73 22.66 -26.26
C GLY A 287 10.34 22.67 -26.91
N ALA A 288 9.87 23.81 -27.45
CA ALA A 288 8.55 23.91 -28.07
C ALA A 288 8.51 23.14 -29.40
N GLY A 289 7.39 22.44 -29.60
CA GLY A 289 7.19 21.66 -30.84
C GLY A 289 7.97 20.35 -30.92
N LEU A 290 8.83 20.03 -29.93
CA LEU A 290 9.53 18.74 -29.89
C LEU A 290 8.55 17.59 -29.59
N PRO A 291 8.75 16.40 -30.21
CA PRO A 291 8.00 15.21 -29.83
C PRO A 291 8.17 14.89 -28.35
N ARG A 292 7.07 14.64 -27.65
CA ARG A 292 7.06 14.26 -26.23
C ARG A 292 7.08 12.75 -26.11
N LYS A 293 8.24 12.18 -25.90
CA LYS A 293 8.38 10.74 -25.61
C LYS A 293 7.75 10.39 -24.25
N ALA A 294 7.36 9.13 -24.06
CA ALA A 294 6.95 8.66 -22.76
C ALA A 294 8.01 9.02 -21.69
N GLY A 295 7.61 9.61 -20.58
CA GLY A 295 8.49 10.14 -19.56
C GLY A 295 8.94 11.60 -19.77
N SER A 296 8.62 12.24 -20.90
CA SER A 296 8.90 13.68 -21.08
C SER A 296 8.14 14.48 -20.03
N ILE A 297 8.87 15.35 -19.33
CA ILE A 297 8.34 16.41 -18.48
C ILE A 297 8.15 17.62 -19.37
N ALA A 298 6.97 18.20 -19.40
CA ALA A 298 6.67 19.31 -20.26
C ALA A 298 5.85 20.39 -19.55
N VAL A 299 5.96 21.62 -20.02
CA VAL A 299 5.22 22.77 -19.47
C VAL A 299 4.54 23.54 -20.59
N SER A 300 3.26 23.81 -20.44
CA SER A 300 2.50 24.64 -21.37
C SER A 300 3.04 26.06 -21.39
N ASN A 301 3.41 26.58 -22.55
CA ASN A 301 3.94 27.94 -22.70
C ASN A 301 2.82 28.99 -22.91
N SER A 302 3.20 30.25 -23.09
CA SER A 302 2.27 31.38 -23.27
C SER A 302 1.31 31.21 -24.46
N GLY A 303 1.66 30.42 -25.46
CA GLY A 303 0.80 30.08 -26.59
C GLY A 303 -0.44 29.27 -26.21
N TYR A 304 -0.47 28.65 -25.03
CA TYR A 304 -1.61 27.91 -24.51
C TYR A 304 -2.59 28.77 -23.71
N GLY A 305 -2.30 30.08 -23.51
CA GLY A 305 -3.17 31.03 -22.85
C GLY A 305 -3.52 30.59 -21.41
N ARG A 306 -4.78 30.31 -21.14
CA ARG A 306 -5.21 29.92 -19.77
C ARG A 306 -4.55 28.68 -19.21
N TYR A 307 -3.91 27.86 -20.02
CA TYR A 307 -3.17 26.68 -19.58
C TYR A 307 -1.67 26.92 -19.38
N GLU A 308 -1.20 28.14 -19.62
CA GLU A 308 0.20 28.51 -19.38
C GLU A 308 0.65 28.10 -17.97
N GLY A 309 1.80 27.44 -17.90
CA GLY A 309 2.37 26.89 -16.66
C GLY A 309 1.83 25.52 -16.24
N GLU A 310 0.92 24.89 -17.01
CA GLU A 310 0.51 23.52 -16.71
C GLU A 310 1.70 22.57 -16.92
N LEU A 311 2.09 21.87 -15.86
CA LEU A 311 3.13 20.85 -15.86
C LEU A 311 2.50 19.48 -16.12
N GLU A 312 3.09 18.73 -17.04
CA GLU A 312 2.67 17.39 -17.41
C GLU A 312 3.83 16.42 -17.53
N ILE A 313 3.54 15.10 -17.39
CA ILE A 313 4.46 14.02 -17.76
C ILE A 313 3.75 13.15 -18.79
N ALA A 314 4.36 12.95 -19.94
CA ALA A 314 3.81 12.08 -20.98
C ALA A 314 3.86 10.61 -20.52
N ARG A 315 2.72 9.92 -20.51
CA ARG A 315 2.64 8.48 -20.20
C ARG A 315 2.91 7.61 -21.43
N VAL A 316 2.71 8.17 -22.61
CA VAL A 316 2.93 7.55 -23.92
C VAL A 316 3.63 8.54 -24.84
N ASP A 317 4.12 8.08 -25.97
CA ASP A 317 4.66 8.95 -27.01
C ASP A 317 3.57 9.86 -27.57
N LEU A 318 3.81 11.16 -27.58
CA LEU A 318 2.89 12.19 -28.07
C LEU A 318 3.55 13.02 -29.16
N PRO A 319 2.81 13.58 -30.11
CA PRO A 319 3.35 14.51 -31.10
C PRO A 319 3.86 15.79 -30.43
N GLY A 320 4.69 16.53 -31.15
CA GLY A 320 5.09 17.89 -30.76
C GLY A 320 3.89 18.86 -30.81
N ASP A 321 3.94 19.89 -29.95
CA ASP A 321 3.00 21.00 -29.90
C ASP A 321 3.79 22.28 -29.60
N GLU A 322 3.73 23.26 -30.51
CA GLU A 322 4.45 24.55 -30.37
C GLU A 322 4.06 25.33 -29.09
N ARG A 323 2.95 24.97 -28.46
CA ARG A 323 2.46 25.58 -27.24
C ARG A 323 2.96 24.87 -25.97
N VAL A 324 3.80 23.83 -26.13
CA VAL A 324 4.32 23.01 -25.03
C VAL A 324 5.82 22.93 -25.15
N ASN A 325 6.51 23.35 -24.12
CA ASN A 325 7.96 23.23 -24.00
C ASN A 325 8.30 21.89 -23.33
N VAL A 326 9.17 21.09 -23.92
CA VAL A 326 9.76 19.93 -23.26
C VAL A 326 10.81 20.43 -22.27
N ALA A 327 10.56 20.19 -21.00
CA ALA A 327 11.34 20.71 -19.87
C ALA A 327 12.35 19.68 -19.32
N GLY A 328 12.26 18.42 -19.74
CA GLY A 328 13.14 17.35 -19.28
C GLY A 328 12.51 15.96 -19.43
N HIS A 329 13.11 14.99 -18.75
CA HIS A 329 12.65 13.59 -18.78
C HIS A 329 12.84 12.94 -17.41
N ILE A 330 11.92 12.04 -17.03
CA ILE A 330 12.14 11.13 -15.91
C ILE A 330 13.08 9.99 -16.35
N THR A 331 13.82 9.41 -15.40
CA THR A 331 14.76 8.32 -15.73
C THR A 331 14.02 7.02 -16.10
N PRO A 332 14.67 6.08 -16.78
CA PRO A 332 14.09 4.78 -17.11
C PRO A 332 13.56 4.03 -15.86
N GLU A 333 14.26 4.13 -14.73
CA GLU A 333 13.84 3.50 -13.46
C GLU A 333 12.57 4.15 -12.91
N ALA A 334 12.45 5.47 -13.02
CA ALA A 334 11.25 6.21 -12.60
C ALA A 334 10.04 5.93 -13.49
N MET A 335 10.26 5.54 -14.76
CA MET A 335 9.20 5.14 -15.69
C MET A 335 8.37 3.96 -15.18
N GLU A 336 8.94 3.05 -14.39
CA GLU A 336 8.22 1.91 -13.84
C GLU A 336 7.09 2.34 -12.89
N LEU A 337 7.23 3.50 -12.22
CA LEU A 337 6.23 4.05 -11.30
C LEU A 337 5.06 4.73 -12.03
N LEU A 338 5.32 5.32 -13.19
CA LEU A 338 4.39 6.22 -13.87
C LEU A 338 3.01 5.60 -14.17
N PRO A 339 2.87 4.32 -14.54
CA PRO A 339 1.57 3.69 -14.77
C PRO A 339 0.67 3.65 -13.53
N PHE A 340 1.27 3.67 -12.34
CA PHE A 340 0.57 3.56 -11.05
C PHE A 340 0.34 4.92 -10.37
N ILE A 341 0.90 6.01 -10.88
CA ILE A 341 0.67 7.37 -10.39
C ILE A 341 -0.59 7.91 -11.05
N LYS A 342 -1.68 7.99 -10.31
CA LYS A 342 -2.99 8.44 -10.82
C LYS A 342 -3.91 8.93 -9.71
N ARG A 343 -4.98 9.64 -10.07
CA ARG A 343 -6.10 9.99 -9.18
C ARG A 343 -5.70 10.71 -7.89
N GLY A 344 -4.94 11.78 -8.01
CA GLY A 344 -4.54 12.58 -6.85
C GLY A 344 -3.27 12.11 -6.16
N PHE A 345 -2.61 11.03 -6.61
CA PHE A 345 -1.31 10.65 -6.10
C PHE A 345 -0.22 11.59 -6.62
N GLY A 346 0.76 11.90 -5.75
CA GLY A 346 1.78 12.91 -6.02
C GLY A 346 3.10 12.37 -6.56
N VAL A 347 3.85 13.25 -7.20
CA VAL A 347 5.25 13.06 -7.58
C VAL A 347 6.08 14.22 -7.07
N ARG A 348 7.34 13.95 -6.69
CA ARG A 348 8.34 14.97 -6.41
C ARG A 348 9.55 14.71 -7.30
N PHE A 349 9.92 15.68 -8.12
CA PHE A 349 11.09 15.58 -8.98
C PHE A 349 12.39 15.75 -8.18
N VAL A 350 13.32 14.82 -8.33
CA VAL A 350 14.61 14.79 -7.63
C VAL A 350 15.78 14.57 -8.58
#